data_c89078819ecfbda9e1f1ce636542d5c2
#
_entry.id   c89078819ecfbda9e1f1ce636542d5c2
#
_cell.length_a   1.000
_cell.length_b   1.000
_cell.length_c   1.000
_cell.angle_alpha   90.00
_cell.angle_beta   90.00
_cell.angle_gamma   90.00
#
_symmetry.space_group_name_H-M   'P 1'
#
loop_
_entity.id
_entity.type
_entity.pdbx_description
1 polymer ?
#
loop_
_entity_poly.entity_id
_entity_poly.type
_entity_poly.pdbx_seq_one_letter_code
_entity_poly.pdbx_strand_id
1 'polypeptide(L)'
;ECVQRAVQVNSQNTLKINVQRQSEHLRTILDINYQYLNEIASAMGRSEELFSEENKERLISIYEKTDLERAALIDKNGDAYYDNGVTKNVSHRRYFQEAISGEQTISDPLESSVDHKVRVVLGVPVYKDHKVIGVLGGSCNVTALSHMLFNDLFDGAGNSLLATSDGEIIAFDSGSASGTEITYGINLFKYYGEKNLKGKHALQDIQEDFKVGESGLVKFSLKERKEEDRYLAYMPLGYNDWMICYAIPVKSAQQAYEFISGYEILFMGSFCILVLLLLLYIVVRNNQEKAELVRSAQKDALTGVYNRENTQKVIDAILREKAPEGFHGFLILDMDHFKEVNDVYGHVMGDNVLKMLGGFLKEQFREQDVIGRIGGDEFVIL
;
A
#
# COMPACT_ATOMS: atom_id res chain seq x y z
N GLU A 1 12.83 -7.41 -2.46
CA GLU A 1 11.92 -8.18 -3.34
C GLU A 1 10.52 -8.39 -2.73
N CYS A 2 10.39 -8.86 -1.46
CA CYS A 2 9.07 -9.06 -0.83
C CYS A 2 8.25 -7.78 -0.76
N VAL A 3 8.82 -6.65 -0.35
CA VAL A 3 8.11 -5.36 -0.23
C VAL A 3 7.72 -4.82 -1.60
N GLN A 4 8.60 -4.86 -2.57
CA GLN A 4 8.27 -4.45 -3.95
C GLN A 4 7.12 -5.27 -4.54
N ARG A 5 7.10 -6.57 -4.28
CA ARG A 5 6.00 -7.44 -4.69
C ARG A 5 4.69 -7.09 -3.95
N ALA A 6 4.77 -6.81 -2.64
CA ALA A 6 3.61 -6.37 -1.87
C ALA A 6 3.06 -5.03 -2.36
N VAL A 7 3.92 -4.04 -2.64
CA VAL A 7 3.55 -2.75 -3.23
C VAL A 7 2.86 -2.94 -4.58
N GLN A 8 3.41 -3.80 -5.44
CA GLN A 8 2.80 -4.11 -6.73
C GLN A 8 1.42 -4.74 -6.59
N VAL A 9 1.28 -5.75 -5.74
CA VAL A 9 -0.01 -6.45 -5.51
C VAL A 9 -1.04 -5.49 -4.92
N ASN A 10 -0.66 -4.68 -3.94
CA ASN A 10 -1.57 -3.73 -3.31
C ASN A 10 -2.03 -2.63 -4.29
N SER A 11 -1.12 -2.08 -5.10
CA SER A 11 -1.49 -1.10 -6.12
C SER A 11 -2.44 -1.69 -7.18
N GLN A 12 -2.22 -2.93 -7.61
CA GLN A 12 -3.11 -3.61 -8.54
C GLN A 12 -4.50 -3.88 -7.93
N ASN A 13 -4.57 -4.31 -6.67
CA ASN A 13 -5.84 -4.52 -5.98
C ASN A 13 -6.60 -3.21 -5.81
N THR A 14 -5.91 -2.13 -5.43
CA THR A 14 -6.53 -0.80 -5.31
C THR A 14 -7.10 -0.33 -6.64
N LEU A 15 -6.41 -0.56 -7.75
CA LEU A 15 -6.92 -0.23 -9.09
C LEU A 15 -8.18 -0.99 -9.44
N LYS A 16 -8.24 -2.30 -9.17
CA LYS A 16 -9.45 -3.11 -9.38
C LYS A 16 -10.63 -2.60 -8.57
N ILE A 17 -10.41 -2.33 -7.27
CA ILE A 17 -11.44 -1.79 -6.37
C ILE A 17 -11.90 -0.42 -6.87
N ASN A 18 -11.00 0.40 -7.39
CA ASN A 18 -11.35 1.71 -7.92
C ASN A 18 -12.28 1.62 -9.14
N VAL A 19 -11.91 0.81 -10.13
CA VAL A 19 -12.75 0.62 -11.32
C VAL A 19 -14.12 0.06 -10.94
N GLN A 20 -14.18 -0.85 -9.97
CA GLN A 20 -15.43 -1.37 -9.44
C GLN A 20 -16.29 -0.25 -8.81
N ARG A 21 -15.70 0.59 -7.95
CA ARG A 21 -16.41 1.74 -7.35
C ARG A 21 -16.93 2.72 -8.40
N GLN A 22 -16.14 2.99 -9.43
CA GLN A 22 -16.57 3.85 -10.54
C GLN A 22 -17.74 3.22 -11.30
N SER A 23 -17.66 1.92 -11.59
CA SER A 23 -18.76 1.19 -12.24
C SER A 23 -20.04 1.24 -11.41
N GLU A 24 -19.95 0.96 -10.11
CA GLU A 24 -21.10 1.01 -9.19
C GLU A 24 -21.68 2.43 -9.09
N HIS A 25 -20.81 3.47 -9.04
CA HIS A 25 -21.24 4.85 -9.02
C HIS A 25 -22.00 5.25 -10.29
N LEU A 26 -21.43 4.97 -11.46
CA LEU A 26 -22.08 5.28 -12.73
C LEU A 26 -23.39 4.50 -12.92
N ARG A 27 -23.43 3.23 -12.55
CA ARG A 27 -24.67 2.44 -12.50
C ARG A 27 -25.72 3.10 -11.62
N THR A 28 -25.34 3.52 -10.41
CA THR A 28 -26.27 4.15 -9.47
C THR A 28 -26.87 5.43 -10.06
N ILE A 29 -26.07 6.26 -10.75
CA ILE A 29 -26.58 7.47 -11.41
C ILE A 29 -27.55 7.09 -12.54
N LEU A 30 -27.23 6.09 -13.36
CA LEU A 30 -28.10 5.65 -14.43
C LEU A 30 -29.40 5.06 -13.88
N ASP A 31 -29.34 4.24 -12.82
CA ASP A 31 -30.52 3.66 -12.16
C ASP A 31 -31.43 4.74 -11.58
N ILE A 32 -30.88 5.77 -10.95
CA ILE A 32 -31.67 6.90 -10.43
C ILE A 32 -32.37 7.64 -11.58
N ASN A 33 -31.68 7.90 -12.68
CA ASN A 33 -32.29 8.53 -13.85
C ASN A 33 -33.40 7.65 -14.47
N TYR A 34 -33.19 6.33 -14.57
CA TYR A 34 -34.24 5.40 -15.03
C TYR A 34 -35.42 5.37 -14.08
N GLN A 35 -35.20 5.32 -12.78
CA GLN A 35 -36.28 5.34 -11.80
C GLN A 35 -37.13 6.59 -11.97
N TYR A 36 -36.51 7.76 -12.09
CA TYR A 36 -37.17 9.02 -12.28
C TYR A 36 -37.94 9.08 -13.62
N LEU A 37 -37.32 8.65 -14.73
CA LEU A 37 -37.99 8.59 -16.03
C LEU A 37 -39.20 7.62 -16.00
N ASN A 38 -39.11 6.48 -15.33
CA ASN A 38 -40.22 5.53 -15.18
C ASN A 38 -41.40 6.12 -14.39
N GLU A 39 -41.13 6.88 -13.31
CA GLU A 39 -42.17 7.55 -12.54
C GLU A 39 -42.93 8.57 -13.42
N ILE A 40 -42.18 9.39 -14.17
CA ILE A 40 -42.78 10.33 -15.13
C ILE A 40 -43.54 9.61 -16.26
N ALA A 41 -42.97 8.58 -16.86
CA ALA A 41 -43.59 7.79 -17.90
C ALA A 41 -44.90 7.15 -17.42
N SER A 42 -44.89 6.62 -16.17
CA SER A 42 -46.10 6.11 -15.53
C SER A 42 -47.20 7.19 -15.35
N ALA A 43 -46.80 8.39 -14.96
CA ALA A 43 -47.72 9.54 -14.85
C ALA A 43 -48.28 9.95 -16.23
N MET A 44 -47.40 10.00 -17.25
CA MET A 44 -47.79 10.34 -18.63
C MET A 44 -48.75 9.35 -19.23
N GLY A 45 -48.62 8.06 -18.93
CA GLY A 45 -49.51 6.99 -19.42
C GLY A 45 -50.93 7.05 -18.88
N ARG A 46 -51.17 7.79 -17.79
CA ARG A 46 -52.51 8.02 -17.22
C ARG A 46 -53.31 9.11 -17.92
N SER A 47 -52.69 9.94 -18.72
CA SER A 47 -53.34 11.00 -19.48
C SER A 47 -54.20 10.41 -20.61
N GLU A 48 -55.27 11.12 -21.03
CA GLU A 48 -56.14 10.67 -22.13
C GLU A 48 -55.37 10.56 -23.43
N GLU A 49 -54.54 11.56 -23.73
CA GLU A 49 -53.68 11.65 -24.93
C GLU A 49 -52.20 11.73 -24.55
N LEU A 50 -51.34 11.07 -25.36
CA LEU A 50 -49.92 11.01 -25.13
C LEU A 50 -49.27 12.43 -25.13
N PHE A 51 -49.65 13.27 -26.10
CA PHE A 51 -49.15 14.63 -26.24
C PHE A 51 -50.05 15.70 -25.61
N SER A 52 -50.73 15.39 -24.51
CA SER A 52 -51.50 16.37 -23.74
C SER A 52 -50.62 17.52 -23.22
N GLU A 53 -51.19 18.70 -22.99
CA GLU A 53 -50.44 19.85 -22.42
C GLU A 53 -49.83 19.50 -21.06
N GLU A 54 -50.55 18.71 -20.24
CA GLU A 54 -50.02 18.23 -18.97
C GLU A 54 -48.74 17.37 -19.14
N ASN A 55 -48.69 16.49 -20.15
CA ASN A 55 -47.52 15.69 -20.44
C ASN A 55 -46.37 16.50 -21.01
N LYS A 56 -46.64 17.54 -21.78
CA LYS A 56 -45.63 18.50 -22.24
C LYS A 56 -45.01 19.29 -21.09
N GLU A 57 -45.83 19.71 -20.11
CA GLU A 57 -45.32 20.38 -18.89
C GLU A 57 -44.45 19.41 -18.05
N ARG A 58 -44.85 18.14 -17.90
CA ARG A 58 -44.03 17.13 -17.25
C ARG A 58 -42.71 16.91 -17.96
N LEU A 59 -42.70 16.95 -19.28
CA LEU A 59 -41.46 16.81 -20.08
C LEU A 59 -40.44 17.92 -19.75
N ILE A 60 -40.91 19.17 -19.62
CA ILE A 60 -40.05 20.30 -19.22
C ILE A 60 -39.48 20.10 -17.81
N SER A 61 -40.29 19.53 -16.89
CA SER A 61 -39.85 19.32 -15.50
C SER A 61 -38.72 18.31 -15.34
N ILE A 62 -38.45 17.47 -16.33
CA ILE A 62 -37.37 16.47 -16.29
C ILE A 62 -36.02 17.17 -16.24
N TYR A 63 -35.80 18.10 -17.08
CA TYR A 63 -34.56 18.86 -17.19
C TYR A 63 -34.30 19.73 -15.92
N GLU A 64 -35.35 20.20 -15.23
CA GLU A 64 -35.19 20.98 -13.99
C GLU A 64 -34.80 20.15 -12.76
N LYS A 65 -35.04 18.85 -12.79
CA LYS A 65 -34.93 17.95 -11.62
C LYS A 65 -33.89 16.85 -11.76
N THR A 66 -33.26 16.76 -12.91
CA THR A 66 -32.26 15.71 -13.22
C THR A 66 -31.06 16.31 -13.91
N ASP A 67 -29.99 15.53 -14.02
CA ASP A 67 -28.81 15.88 -14.81
C ASP A 67 -29.00 15.61 -16.32
N LEU A 68 -30.23 15.28 -16.75
CA LEU A 68 -30.57 15.10 -18.15
C LEU A 68 -30.75 16.46 -18.81
N GLU A 69 -30.08 16.68 -19.93
CA GLU A 69 -30.07 17.98 -20.62
C GLU A 69 -31.23 18.16 -21.61
N ARG A 70 -31.84 17.05 -22.05
CA ARG A 70 -32.96 17.03 -22.99
C ARG A 70 -33.91 15.89 -22.64
N ALA A 71 -35.20 16.13 -22.91
CA ALA A 71 -36.22 15.10 -22.86
C ALA A 71 -37.10 15.12 -24.11
N ALA A 72 -37.61 13.98 -24.48
CA ALA A 72 -38.53 13.83 -25.58
C ALA A 72 -39.61 12.79 -25.26
N LEU A 73 -40.86 13.06 -25.60
CA LEU A 73 -41.96 12.10 -25.59
C LEU A 73 -42.20 11.66 -27.01
N ILE A 74 -42.21 10.36 -27.25
CA ILE A 74 -42.19 9.74 -28.59
C ILE A 74 -43.39 8.85 -28.74
N ASP A 75 -44.17 8.99 -29.82
CA ASP A 75 -45.31 8.12 -30.11
C ASP A 75 -44.89 6.78 -30.75
N LYS A 76 -45.85 5.92 -31.04
CA LYS A 76 -45.63 4.60 -31.67
C LYS A 76 -45.02 4.68 -33.08
N ASN A 77 -45.19 5.81 -33.77
CA ASN A 77 -44.69 6.01 -35.13
C ASN A 77 -43.25 6.56 -35.10
N GLY A 78 -42.71 6.86 -33.91
CA GLY A 78 -41.38 7.47 -33.72
C GLY A 78 -41.41 9.00 -33.83
N ASP A 79 -42.57 9.64 -33.81
CA ASP A 79 -42.68 11.08 -33.79
C ASP A 79 -42.40 11.59 -32.37
N ALA A 80 -41.27 12.25 -32.20
CA ALA A 80 -40.75 12.74 -30.93
C ALA A 80 -41.08 14.23 -30.76
N TYR A 81 -41.75 14.57 -29.66
CA TYR A 81 -41.94 15.93 -29.18
C TYR A 81 -40.92 16.21 -28.08
N TYR A 82 -40.03 17.18 -28.30
CA TYR A 82 -38.96 17.57 -27.39
C TYR A 82 -39.39 18.66 -26.40
N ASP A 83 -38.67 18.76 -25.28
CA ASP A 83 -38.83 19.75 -24.22
C ASP A 83 -38.81 21.24 -24.69
N ASN A 84 -38.20 21.50 -25.83
CA ASN A 84 -38.14 22.81 -26.48
C ASN A 84 -39.20 23.04 -27.55
N GLY A 85 -40.17 22.15 -27.67
CA GLY A 85 -41.28 22.22 -28.64
C GLY A 85 -40.94 21.76 -30.05
N VAL A 86 -39.70 21.33 -30.31
CA VAL A 86 -39.29 20.79 -31.63
C VAL A 86 -39.87 19.37 -31.78
N THR A 87 -40.29 19.03 -33.02
CA THR A 87 -40.75 17.67 -33.36
C THR A 87 -39.83 17.07 -34.41
N LYS A 88 -39.41 15.81 -34.20
CA LYS A 88 -38.58 15.05 -35.12
C LYS A 88 -39.00 13.57 -35.12
N ASN A 89 -38.85 12.89 -36.24
CA ASN A 89 -39.05 11.45 -36.29
C ASN A 89 -37.73 10.71 -35.98
N VAL A 90 -37.82 9.77 -35.01
CA VAL A 90 -36.71 8.96 -34.52
C VAL A 90 -36.96 7.45 -34.65
N SER A 91 -37.92 7.05 -35.47
CA SER A 91 -38.33 5.63 -35.67
C SER A 91 -37.16 4.73 -36.08
N HIS A 92 -36.16 5.27 -36.77
CA HIS A 92 -34.97 4.56 -37.22
C HIS A 92 -33.92 4.33 -36.11
N ARG A 93 -34.06 4.96 -34.95
CA ARG A 93 -33.10 4.85 -33.84
C ARG A 93 -33.32 3.54 -33.08
N ARG A 94 -32.21 2.82 -32.84
CA ARG A 94 -32.23 1.52 -32.14
C ARG A 94 -32.85 1.63 -30.74
N TYR A 95 -32.47 2.62 -29.95
CA TYR A 95 -33.00 2.81 -28.60
C TYR A 95 -34.53 2.98 -28.58
N PHE A 96 -35.09 3.64 -29.60
CA PHE A 96 -36.55 3.77 -29.73
C PHE A 96 -37.20 2.44 -30.07
N GLN A 97 -36.64 1.67 -31.01
CA GLN A 97 -37.17 0.37 -31.44
C GLN A 97 -37.22 -0.65 -30.30
N GLU A 98 -36.17 -0.64 -29.46
CA GLU A 98 -36.10 -1.48 -28.27
C GLU A 98 -37.05 -0.98 -27.16
N ALA A 99 -37.08 0.34 -26.89
CA ALA A 99 -37.97 0.89 -25.85
C ALA A 99 -39.45 0.75 -26.20
N ILE A 100 -39.89 0.87 -27.47
CA ILE A 100 -41.25 0.71 -27.88
C ILE A 100 -41.71 -0.77 -27.80
N SER A 101 -40.78 -1.74 -27.77
CA SER A 101 -41.05 -3.14 -27.52
C SER A 101 -41.26 -3.45 -26.02
N GLY A 102 -41.01 -2.50 -25.14
CA GLY A 102 -41.24 -2.59 -23.69
C GLY A 102 -39.98 -2.72 -22.85
N GLU A 103 -38.81 -2.51 -23.41
CA GLU A 103 -37.54 -2.60 -22.72
C GLU A 103 -37.02 -1.21 -22.28
N GLN A 104 -36.28 -1.14 -21.18
CA GLN A 104 -35.51 0.03 -20.86
C GLN A 104 -34.23 0.02 -21.66
N THR A 105 -33.85 1.14 -22.25
CA THR A 105 -32.72 1.21 -23.18
C THR A 105 -31.80 2.35 -22.88
N ILE A 106 -30.51 2.18 -23.18
CA ILE A 106 -29.53 3.24 -23.29
C ILE A 106 -28.95 3.22 -24.71
N SER A 107 -28.88 4.36 -25.36
CA SER A 107 -28.27 4.40 -26.69
C SER A 107 -26.75 4.45 -26.61
N ASP A 108 -26.06 3.94 -27.62
CA ASP A 108 -24.72 4.40 -27.88
C ASP A 108 -24.71 5.90 -28.19
N PRO A 109 -23.55 6.58 -28.13
CA PRO A 109 -23.47 7.99 -28.48
C PRO A 109 -24.00 8.24 -29.88
N LEU A 110 -24.94 9.17 -29.99
CA LEU A 110 -25.56 9.53 -31.25
C LEU A 110 -25.65 11.05 -31.41
N GLU A 111 -25.61 11.51 -32.65
CA GLU A 111 -25.84 12.92 -32.95
C GLU A 111 -27.31 13.26 -32.77
N SER A 112 -27.57 14.26 -31.95
CA SER A 112 -28.92 14.78 -31.68
C SER A 112 -29.52 15.42 -32.92
N SER A 113 -30.76 15.03 -33.25
CA SER A 113 -31.51 15.58 -34.36
C SER A 113 -31.94 17.06 -34.15
N VAL A 114 -31.74 17.59 -32.93
CA VAL A 114 -32.20 18.95 -32.53
C VAL A 114 -31.07 19.95 -32.53
N ASP A 115 -29.92 19.63 -31.96
CA ASP A 115 -28.79 20.55 -31.72
C ASP A 115 -27.45 20.05 -32.19
N HIS A 116 -27.40 18.90 -32.88
CA HIS A 116 -26.21 18.26 -33.45
C HIS A 116 -25.13 17.92 -32.40
N LYS A 117 -25.46 17.96 -31.12
CA LYS A 117 -24.54 17.50 -30.07
C LYS A 117 -24.58 15.99 -29.96
N VAL A 118 -23.44 15.40 -29.62
CA VAL A 118 -23.37 13.96 -29.36
C VAL A 118 -23.95 13.67 -27.97
N ARG A 119 -24.95 12.78 -27.93
CA ARG A 119 -25.72 12.47 -26.73
C ARG A 119 -25.90 10.97 -26.55
N VAL A 120 -26.08 10.58 -25.30
CA VAL A 120 -26.57 9.27 -24.91
C VAL A 120 -28.03 9.44 -24.49
N VAL A 121 -28.91 8.57 -24.92
CA VAL A 121 -30.35 8.62 -24.64
C VAL A 121 -30.76 7.42 -23.81
N LEU A 122 -31.38 7.71 -22.67
CA LEU A 122 -32.08 6.75 -21.81
C LEU A 122 -33.55 6.69 -22.29
N GLY A 123 -34.00 5.54 -22.73
CA GLY A 123 -35.38 5.32 -23.21
C GLY A 123 -36.19 4.43 -22.24
N VAL A 124 -37.34 4.90 -21.86
CA VAL A 124 -38.30 4.09 -21.06
C VAL A 124 -39.67 4.00 -21.75
N PRO A 125 -40.34 2.83 -21.76
CA PRO A 125 -41.65 2.71 -22.34
C PRO A 125 -42.73 3.43 -21.51
N VAL A 126 -43.66 4.07 -22.19
CA VAL A 126 -44.85 4.68 -21.58
C VAL A 126 -46.00 3.70 -21.72
N TYR A 127 -46.53 3.23 -20.61
CA TYR A 127 -47.64 2.26 -20.58
C TYR A 127 -49.00 2.90 -20.32
N LYS A 128 -50.05 2.46 -21.06
CA LYS A 128 -51.43 2.70 -20.75
C LYS A 128 -52.19 1.35 -20.90
N ASP A 129 -52.94 0.96 -19.89
CA ASP A 129 -53.69 -0.30 -19.87
C ASP A 129 -52.82 -1.52 -20.26
N HIS A 130 -51.62 -1.61 -19.68
CA HIS A 130 -50.62 -2.65 -19.94
C HIS A 130 -50.08 -2.71 -21.39
N LYS A 131 -50.33 -1.69 -22.20
CA LYS A 131 -49.80 -1.57 -23.55
C LYS A 131 -48.86 -0.40 -23.68
N VAL A 132 -47.74 -0.60 -24.36
CA VAL A 132 -46.82 0.50 -24.66
C VAL A 132 -47.53 1.43 -25.67
N ILE A 133 -47.67 2.71 -25.29
CA ILE A 133 -48.29 3.75 -26.11
C ILE A 133 -47.28 4.74 -26.68
N GLY A 134 -46.04 4.76 -26.15
CA GLY A 134 -44.95 5.61 -26.58
C GLY A 134 -43.73 5.34 -25.77
N VAL A 135 -42.72 6.17 -25.95
CA VAL A 135 -41.42 6.14 -25.25
C VAL A 135 -41.12 7.51 -24.68
N LEU A 136 -40.69 7.56 -23.43
CA LEU A 136 -40.09 8.74 -22.84
C LEU A 136 -38.55 8.62 -22.94
N GLY A 137 -37.92 9.56 -23.62
CA GLY A 137 -36.46 9.66 -23.76
C GLY A 137 -35.87 10.78 -22.91
N GLY A 138 -34.89 10.49 -22.10
CA GLY A 138 -34.03 11.49 -21.44
C GLY A 138 -32.59 11.39 -21.94
N SER A 139 -31.92 12.50 -22.22
CA SER A 139 -30.58 12.46 -22.78
C SER A 139 -29.61 13.38 -22.08
N CYS A 140 -28.35 12.94 -21.97
CA CYS A 140 -27.21 13.74 -21.56
C CYS A 140 -26.13 13.77 -22.66
N ASN A 141 -25.34 14.82 -22.74
CA ASN A 141 -24.21 14.84 -23.64
C ASN A 141 -23.03 14.00 -23.10
N VAL A 142 -22.10 13.58 -23.97
CA VAL A 142 -20.95 12.77 -23.58
C VAL A 142 -19.99 13.51 -22.63
N THR A 143 -20.01 14.84 -22.62
CA THR A 143 -19.24 15.65 -21.64
C THR A 143 -19.83 15.51 -20.25
N ALA A 144 -21.15 15.58 -20.10
CA ALA A 144 -21.82 15.32 -18.82
C ALA A 144 -21.55 13.90 -18.33
N LEU A 145 -21.58 12.91 -19.23
CA LEU A 145 -21.23 11.53 -18.89
C LEU A 145 -19.74 11.43 -18.45
N SER A 146 -18.84 12.19 -19.07
CA SER A 146 -17.43 12.25 -18.65
C SER A 146 -17.26 12.84 -17.24
N HIS A 147 -18.08 13.83 -16.86
CA HIS A 147 -18.07 14.41 -15.52
C HIS A 147 -18.61 13.46 -14.42
N MET A 148 -19.36 12.44 -14.81
CA MET A 148 -19.79 11.37 -13.90
C MET A 148 -18.65 10.38 -13.58
N LEU A 149 -17.60 10.35 -14.39
CA LEU A 149 -16.36 9.64 -14.12
C LEU A 149 -15.51 10.50 -13.16
N PHE A 150 -14.89 9.90 -12.19
CA PHE A 150 -14.07 10.65 -11.22
C PHE A 150 -12.62 10.16 -11.23
N ASN A 151 -11.68 11.09 -10.99
CA ASN A 151 -10.24 10.87 -10.99
C ASN A 151 -9.58 11.35 -9.70
N ASP A 152 -10.30 11.28 -8.59
CA ASP A 152 -9.83 11.69 -7.27
C ASP A 152 -8.82 10.73 -6.62
N LEU A 153 -8.65 9.54 -7.21
CA LEU A 153 -7.64 8.59 -6.76
C LEU A 153 -6.26 8.90 -7.34
N PHE A 154 -5.23 8.60 -6.55
CA PHE A 154 -3.83 8.83 -6.90
C PHE A 154 -3.55 10.27 -7.36
N ASP A 155 -4.15 11.25 -6.66
CA ASP A 155 -3.99 12.69 -6.92
C ASP A 155 -4.27 13.09 -8.38
N GLY A 156 -5.22 12.40 -9.03
CA GLY A 156 -5.59 12.68 -10.41
C GLY A 156 -4.55 12.22 -11.46
N ALA A 157 -3.62 11.34 -11.09
CA ALA A 157 -2.58 10.87 -12.01
C ALA A 157 -3.07 9.88 -13.07
N GLY A 158 -4.31 9.37 -12.92
CA GLY A 158 -4.92 8.42 -13.85
C GLY A 158 -5.94 9.07 -14.78
N ASN A 159 -6.42 8.29 -15.72
CA ASN A 159 -7.46 8.67 -16.68
C ASN A 159 -8.60 7.63 -16.60
N SER A 160 -9.83 8.10 -16.40
CA SER A 160 -11.03 7.27 -16.49
C SER A 160 -11.63 7.37 -17.89
N LEU A 161 -12.07 6.27 -18.43
CA LEU A 161 -12.75 6.25 -19.72
C LEU A 161 -13.85 5.19 -19.75
N LEU A 162 -14.84 5.43 -20.60
CA LEU A 162 -15.90 4.52 -20.92
C LEU A 162 -15.81 4.18 -22.40
N ALA A 163 -15.83 2.91 -22.75
CA ALA A 163 -15.73 2.44 -24.13
C ALA A 163 -16.74 1.33 -24.42
N THR A 164 -17.09 1.13 -25.69
CA THR A 164 -17.85 -0.03 -26.17
C THR A 164 -16.97 -1.29 -26.14
N SER A 165 -17.58 -2.46 -26.31
CA SER A 165 -16.87 -3.75 -26.48
C SER A 165 -15.90 -3.76 -27.67
N ASP A 166 -16.18 -2.96 -28.69
CA ASP A 166 -15.28 -2.77 -29.86
C ASP A 166 -14.18 -1.75 -29.59
N GLY A 167 -14.14 -1.15 -28.40
CA GLY A 167 -13.13 -0.18 -27.98
C GLY A 167 -13.37 1.25 -28.44
N GLU A 168 -14.55 1.61 -28.96
CA GLU A 168 -14.89 3.00 -29.26
C GLU A 168 -15.12 3.78 -27.95
N ILE A 169 -14.40 4.89 -27.76
CA ILE A 169 -14.46 5.69 -26.54
C ILE A 169 -15.73 6.54 -26.55
N ILE A 170 -16.58 6.30 -25.56
CA ILE A 170 -17.85 6.99 -25.34
C ILE A 170 -17.65 8.25 -24.51
N ALA A 171 -16.90 8.14 -23.41
CA ALA A 171 -16.65 9.22 -22.48
C ALA A 171 -15.23 9.11 -21.93
N PHE A 172 -14.63 10.24 -21.61
CA PHE A 172 -13.26 10.31 -21.14
C PHE A 172 -13.07 11.47 -20.18
N ASP A 173 -12.44 11.19 -19.02
CA ASP A 173 -11.95 12.20 -18.11
C ASP A 173 -10.44 12.12 -18.00
N SER A 174 -9.74 13.19 -18.41
CA SER A 174 -8.28 13.26 -18.46
C SER A 174 -7.61 13.53 -17.12
N GLY A 175 -8.36 13.84 -16.06
CA GLY A 175 -7.78 14.28 -14.81
C GLY A 175 -6.81 15.47 -14.98
N SER A 176 -6.03 15.74 -13.95
CA SER A 176 -4.98 16.79 -13.98
C SER A 176 -3.71 16.36 -14.74
N ALA A 177 -3.52 15.07 -15.01
CA ALA A 177 -2.34 14.52 -15.71
C ALA A 177 -2.51 14.53 -17.24
N SER A 178 -3.00 15.62 -17.79
CA SER A 178 -3.25 15.76 -19.23
C SER A 178 -1.99 15.63 -20.07
N GLY A 179 -2.04 14.74 -20.97
CA GLY A 179 -1.02 14.46 -21.99
C GLY A 179 -1.44 13.30 -22.87
N THR A 180 -2.67 12.81 -22.70
CA THR A 180 -3.29 11.82 -23.57
C THR A 180 -4.15 12.53 -24.60
N GLU A 181 -3.87 12.29 -25.88
CA GLU A 181 -4.68 12.74 -27.02
C GLU A 181 -5.95 11.90 -27.19
N ILE A 182 -6.42 11.24 -26.10
CA ILE A 182 -7.62 10.42 -26.09
C ILE A 182 -8.82 11.35 -26.01
N THR A 183 -9.74 11.24 -26.96
CA THR A 183 -10.99 11.98 -27.00
C THR A 183 -12.13 11.06 -27.43
N TYR A 184 -13.37 11.56 -27.32
CA TYR A 184 -14.56 10.88 -27.86
C TYR A 184 -14.35 10.48 -29.33
N GLY A 185 -14.83 9.28 -29.70
CA GLY A 185 -14.80 8.74 -31.05
C GLY A 185 -13.46 8.11 -31.49
N ILE A 186 -12.45 8.13 -30.62
CA ILE A 186 -11.22 7.38 -30.85
C ILE A 186 -11.44 5.93 -30.45
N ASN A 187 -10.95 4.99 -31.27
CA ASN A 187 -10.93 3.57 -30.88
C ASN A 187 -9.70 3.26 -30.01
N LEU A 188 -9.93 2.80 -28.79
CA LEU A 188 -8.93 2.46 -27.79
C LEU A 188 -7.88 1.48 -28.31
N PHE A 189 -8.32 0.42 -28.99
CA PHE A 189 -7.43 -0.63 -29.49
C PHE A 189 -6.55 -0.15 -30.64
N LYS A 190 -7.11 0.70 -31.52
CA LYS A 190 -6.35 1.33 -32.59
C LYS A 190 -5.33 2.32 -32.01
N TYR A 191 -5.74 3.17 -31.09
CA TYR A 191 -4.87 4.13 -30.42
C TYR A 191 -3.67 3.44 -29.76
N TYR A 192 -3.89 2.38 -29.00
CA TYR A 192 -2.80 1.64 -28.35
C TYR A 192 -2.01 0.78 -29.37
N GLY A 193 -2.65 0.24 -30.40
CA GLY A 193 -1.99 -0.55 -31.45
C GLY A 193 -0.98 0.26 -32.29
N GLU A 194 -1.28 1.52 -32.58
CA GLU A 194 -0.41 2.45 -33.30
C GLU A 194 0.79 2.90 -32.47
N LYS A 195 0.69 2.91 -31.14
CA LYS A 195 1.72 3.38 -30.20
C LYS A 195 2.83 2.36 -29.88
N ASN A 196 2.98 1.30 -30.66
CA ASN A 196 4.04 0.29 -30.47
C ASN A 196 4.12 -0.26 -29.03
N LEU A 197 3.04 -0.79 -28.49
CA LEU A 197 3.02 -1.42 -27.18
C LEU A 197 4.09 -2.50 -27.03
N LYS A 198 4.85 -2.49 -25.93
CA LYS A 198 5.57 -3.66 -25.49
C LYS A 198 4.52 -4.63 -24.91
N GLY A 199 4.29 -5.75 -25.57
CA GLY A 199 3.32 -6.76 -25.14
C GLY A 199 2.11 -6.83 -26.07
N LYS A 200 2.31 -7.31 -27.30
CA LYS A 200 1.20 -7.55 -28.25
C LYS A 200 0.11 -8.47 -27.68
N HIS A 201 0.49 -9.40 -26.82
CA HIS A 201 -0.47 -10.27 -26.13
C HIS A 201 -1.44 -9.49 -25.26
N ALA A 202 -0.97 -8.49 -24.50
CA ALA A 202 -1.84 -7.70 -23.62
C ALA A 202 -2.99 -6.99 -24.37
N LEU A 203 -2.78 -6.50 -25.59
CA LEU A 203 -3.83 -5.84 -26.37
C LEU A 203 -4.87 -6.84 -26.89
N GLN A 204 -4.42 -8.03 -27.30
CA GLN A 204 -5.33 -9.09 -27.75
C GLN A 204 -6.18 -9.62 -26.59
N ASP A 205 -5.56 -9.81 -25.41
CA ASP A 205 -6.27 -10.24 -24.21
C ASP A 205 -7.35 -9.24 -23.82
N ILE A 206 -7.04 -7.92 -23.84
CA ILE A 206 -8.03 -6.87 -23.57
C ILE A 206 -9.19 -6.91 -24.60
N GLN A 207 -8.87 -7.08 -25.89
CA GLN A 207 -9.90 -7.16 -26.92
C GLN A 207 -10.82 -8.37 -26.74
N GLU A 208 -10.27 -9.48 -26.28
CA GLU A 208 -11.04 -10.71 -26.02
C GLU A 208 -11.92 -10.53 -24.77
N ASP A 209 -11.36 -10.00 -23.67
CA ASP A 209 -12.12 -9.68 -22.46
C ASP A 209 -13.26 -8.69 -22.73
N PHE A 210 -13.01 -7.64 -23.54
CA PHE A 210 -14.05 -6.67 -23.90
C PHE A 210 -15.21 -7.32 -24.66
N LYS A 211 -14.90 -8.23 -25.58
CA LYS A 211 -15.94 -8.93 -26.36
C LYS A 211 -16.82 -9.84 -25.52
N VAL A 212 -16.24 -10.47 -24.50
CA VAL A 212 -16.98 -11.39 -23.61
C VAL A 212 -17.49 -10.69 -22.34
N GLY A 213 -17.14 -9.42 -22.13
CA GLY A 213 -17.56 -8.66 -20.97
C GLY A 213 -16.86 -9.10 -19.68
N GLU A 214 -15.59 -9.49 -19.75
CA GLU A 214 -14.79 -9.84 -18.59
C GLU A 214 -14.01 -8.65 -18.04
N SER A 215 -13.74 -8.67 -16.73
CA SER A 215 -12.95 -7.67 -16.05
C SER A 215 -11.48 -8.09 -15.97
N GLY A 216 -10.56 -7.12 -16.14
CA GLY A 216 -9.15 -7.42 -16.12
C GLY A 216 -8.28 -6.27 -15.65
N LEU A 217 -7.00 -6.57 -15.51
CA LEU A 217 -5.94 -5.59 -15.25
C LEU A 217 -4.71 -6.02 -16.03
N VAL A 218 -4.23 -5.14 -16.89
CA VAL A 218 -3.02 -5.37 -17.69
C VAL A 218 -1.98 -4.30 -17.42
N LYS A 219 -0.73 -4.68 -17.59
CA LYS A 219 0.41 -3.77 -17.57
C LYS A 219 0.96 -3.66 -18.98
N PHE A 220 1.17 -2.44 -19.47
CA PHE A 220 1.74 -2.18 -20.77
C PHE A 220 2.71 -0.99 -20.73
N SER A 221 3.59 -0.89 -21.74
CA SER A 221 4.57 0.20 -21.87
C SER A 221 4.36 0.93 -23.18
N LEU A 222 4.24 2.27 -23.12
CA LEU A 222 4.20 3.12 -24.29
C LEU A 222 5.63 3.48 -24.72
N LYS A 223 6.06 3.07 -25.93
CA LYS A 223 7.44 3.31 -26.43
C LYS A 223 7.76 4.78 -26.65
N GLU A 224 6.76 5.62 -26.95
CA GLU A 224 6.96 7.02 -27.32
C GLU A 224 7.21 7.96 -26.14
N ARG A 225 6.83 7.59 -24.92
CA ARG A 225 7.02 8.39 -23.69
C ARG A 225 8.03 7.74 -22.75
N LYS A 226 9.32 7.79 -23.06
CA LYS A 226 10.41 7.30 -22.18
C LYS A 226 10.09 5.95 -21.49
N GLU A 227 9.45 5.03 -22.22
CA GLU A 227 9.09 3.69 -21.73
C GLU A 227 8.28 3.71 -20.42
N GLU A 228 7.34 4.63 -20.27
CA GLU A 228 6.52 4.69 -19.07
C GLU A 228 5.54 3.51 -19.04
N ASP A 229 5.76 2.63 -18.06
CA ASP A 229 4.85 1.52 -17.78
C ASP A 229 3.52 2.05 -17.21
N ARG A 230 2.41 1.51 -17.69
CA ARG A 230 1.06 1.84 -17.24
C ARG A 230 0.29 0.59 -16.86
N TYR A 231 -0.64 0.74 -15.93
CA TYR A 231 -1.72 -0.20 -15.69
C TYR A 231 -2.98 0.28 -16.40
N LEU A 232 -3.74 -0.67 -16.94
CA LEU A 232 -5.12 -0.48 -17.38
C LEU A 232 -5.97 -1.50 -16.65
N ALA A 233 -6.86 -1.03 -15.79
CA ALA A 233 -7.90 -1.83 -15.18
C ALA A 233 -9.22 -1.57 -15.91
N TYR A 234 -10.02 -2.60 -16.16
CA TYR A 234 -11.28 -2.52 -16.87
C TYR A 234 -12.30 -3.52 -16.37
N MET A 235 -13.56 -3.18 -16.50
CA MET A 235 -14.69 -4.05 -16.18
C MET A 235 -15.96 -3.65 -16.94
N PRO A 236 -16.91 -4.60 -17.14
CA PRO A 236 -18.18 -4.27 -17.76
C PRO A 236 -19.00 -3.34 -16.86
N LEU A 237 -19.65 -2.34 -17.48
CA LEU A 237 -20.58 -1.46 -16.78
C LEU A 237 -21.92 -2.15 -16.48
N GLY A 238 -22.32 -3.15 -17.30
CA GLY A 238 -23.59 -3.84 -17.18
C GLY A 238 -24.77 -3.12 -17.85
N TYR A 239 -24.48 -2.07 -18.58
CA TYR A 239 -25.38 -1.40 -19.52
C TYR A 239 -24.80 -1.51 -20.92
N ASN A 240 -25.60 -1.94 -21.89
CA ASN A 240 -25.13 -2.35 -23.21
C ASN A 240 -23.88 -3.27 -23.06
N ASP A 241 -22.94 -3.15 -23.96
CA ASP A 241 -21.63 -3.78 -23.94
C ASP A 241 -20.52 -2.82 -23.50
N TRP A 242 -20.86 -1.84 -22.67
CA TRP A 242 -19.93 -0.80 -22.25
C TRP A 242 -18.94 -1.28 -21.18
N MET A 243 -17.69 -0.89 -21.36
CA MET A 243 -16.58 -1.18 -20.46
C MET A 243 -16.10 0.11 -19.82
N ILE A 244 -16.01 0.12 -18.49
CA ILE A 244 -15.36 1.20 -17.76
C ILE A 244 -13.90 0.85 -17.53
N CYS A 245 -13.00 1.82 -17.77
CA CYS A 245 -11.56 1.62 -17.72
C CYS A 245 -10.88 2.73 -16.92
N TYR A 246 -9.77 2.37 -16.27
CA TYR A 246 -8.91 3.29 -15.58
C TYR A 246 -7.44 3.03 -15.94
N ALA A 247 -6.78 4.00 -16.56
CA ALA A 247 -5.40 3.92 -16.99
C ALA A 247 -4.51 4.82 -16.12
N ILE A 248 -3.42 4.29 -15.56
CA ILE A 248 -2.52 5.03 -14.67
C ILE A 248 -1.05 4.64 -14.88
N PRO A 249 -0.08 5.57 -14.79
CA PRO A 249 1.33 5.22 -14.73
C PRO A 249 1.62 4.30 -13.53
N VAL A 250 2.41 3.24 -13.75
CA VAL A 250 2.78 2.30 -12.68
C VAL A 250 3.46 3.02 -11.52
N LYS A 251 4.31 4.00 -11.83
CA LYS A 251 5.00 4.81 -10.82
C LYS A 251 4.02 5.56 -9.92
N SER A 252 3.01 6.21 -10.48
CA SER A 252 1.99 6.94 -9.72
C SER A 252 1.15 5.99 -8.86
N ALA A 253 0.76 4.83 -9.40
CA ALA A 253 0.03 3.81 -8.65
C ALA A 253 0.83 3.24 -7.47
N GLN A 254 2.16 3.18 -7.59
CA GLN A 254 3.05 2.67 -6.54
C GLN A 254 3.47 3.75 -5.55
N GLN A 255 3.51 5.01 -5.96
CA GLN A 255 3.93 6.14 -5.13
C GLN A 255 3.07 6.27 -3.85
N ALA A 256 1.78 5.96 -3.93
CA ALA A 256 0.89 5.91 -2.78
C ALA A 256 1.35 4.93 -1.67
N TYR A 257 2.26 4.01 -2.00
CA TYR A 257 2.80 2.99 -1.10
C TYR A 257 4.30 3.15 -0.80
N GLU A 258 4.97 4.19 -1.32
CA GLU A 258 6.41 4.44 -1.11
C GLU A 258 6.77 4.64 0.36
N PHE A 259 5.84 5.14 1.17
CA PHE A 259 6.04 5.27 2.62
C PHE A 259 6.34 3.93 3.31
N ILE A 260 5.85 2.80 2.77
CA ILE A 260 6.10 1.46 3.32
C ILE A 260 7.58 1.13 3.25
N SER A 261 8.27 1.49 2.16
CA SER A 261 9.70 1.27 2.00
C SER A 261 10.53 2.10 3.00
N GLY A 262 10.07 3.30 3.34
CA GLY A 262 10.67 4.14 4.36
C GLY A 262 10.62 3.50 5.77
N TYR A 263 9.48 2.96 6.15
CA TYR A 263 9.33 2.22 7.42
C TYR A 263 10.13 0.93 7.46
N GLU A 264 10.27 0.21 6.33
CA GLU A 264 11.12 -0.97 6.23
C GLU A 264 12.58 -0.64 6.54
N ILE A 265 13.13 0.41 5.94
CA ILE A 265 14.51 0.86 6.18
C ILE A 265 14.68 1.25 7.65
N LEU A 266 13.75 1.99 8.22
CA LEU A 266 13.79 2.41 9.62
C LEU A 266 13.73 1.20 10.57
N PHE A 267 12.87 0.22 10.29
CA PHE A 267 12.76 -1.01 11.06
C PHE A 267 14.05 -1.84 10.99
N MET A 268 14.57 -2.06 9.77
CA MET A 268 15.85 -2.77 9.57
C MET A 268 17.00 -2.08 10.29
N GLY A 269 17.09 -0.75 10.20
CA GLY A 269 18.12 0.04 10.89
C GLY A 269 18.00 -0.10 12.40
N SER A 270 16.81 0.03 12.98
CA SER A 270 16.57 -0.13 14.42
C SER A 270 16.89 -1.53 14.90
N PHE A 271 16.53 -2.56 14.13
CA PHE A 271 16.86 -3.95 14.44
C PHE A 271 18.37 -4.21 14.44
N CYS A 272 19.10 -3.71 13.44
CA CYS A 272 20.56 -3.80 13.39
C CYS A 272 21.21 -3.13 14.60
N ILE A 273 20.75 -1.93 14.99
CA ILE A 273 21.26 -1.22 16.17
C ILE A 273 21.02 -2.04 17.44
N LEU A 274 19.83 -2.61 17.60
CA LEU A 274 19.50 -3.45 18.75
C LEU A 274 20.40 -4.69 18.84
N VAL A 275 20.65 -5.36 17.72
CA VAL A 275 21.57 -6.51 17.66
C VAL A 275 23.00 -6.09 18.02
N LEU A 276 23.47 -4.96 17.51
CA LEU A 276 24.81 -4.44 17.85
C LEU A 276 24.94 -4.10 19.35
N LEU A 277 23.92 -3.48 19.95
CA LEU A 277 23.90 -3.19 21.38
C LEU A 277 23.90 -4.49 22.22
N LEU A 278 23.16 -5.50 21.80
CA LEU A 278 23.16 -6.80 22.46
C LEU A 278 24.52 -7.49 22.39
N LEU A 279 25.16 -7.47 21.22
CA LEU A 279 26.50 -8.02 21.06
C LEU A 279 27.53 -7.26 21.92
N LEU A 280 27.47 -5.94 21.95
CA LEU A 280 28.33 -5.11 22.80
C LEU A 280 28.14 -5.46 24.29
N TYR A 281 26.88 -5.58 24.72
CA TYR A 281 26.55 -5.99 26.10
C TYR A 281 27.16 -7.35 26.44
N ILE A 282 27.01 -8.36 25.57
CA ILE A 282 27.59 -9.69 25.78
C ILE A 282 29.12 -9.63 25.87
N VAL A 283 29.78 -8.87 25.00
CA VAL A 283 31.25 -8.72 25.02
C VAL A 283 31.73 -8.06 26.30
N VAL A 284 31.09 -6.97 26.71
CA VAL A 284 31.45 -6.26 27.97
C VAL A 284 31.26 -7.18 29.16
N ARG A 285 30.14 -7.86 29.27
CA ARG A 285 29.86 -8.79 30.35
C ARG A 285 30.84 -9.96 30.39
N ASN A 286 31.14 -10.58 29.25
CA ASN A 286 32.10 -11.67 29.18
C ASN A 286 33.53 -11.24 29.58
N ASN A 287 33.95 -10.01 29.22
CA ASN A 287 35.22 -9.46 29.63
C ASN A 287 35.27 -9.19 31.16
N GLN A 288 34.18 -8.72 31.75
CA GLN A 288 34.10 -8.55 33.21
C GLN A 288 34.19 -9.89 33.95
N GLU A 289 33.43 -10.91 33.53
CA GLU A 289 33.46 -12.27 34.09
C GLU A 289 34.87 -12.88 33.98
N LYS A 290 35.55 -12.72 32.84
CA LYS A 290 36.94 -13.16 32.67
C LYS A 290 37.89 -12.44 33.60
N ALA A 291 37.75 -11.14 33.79
CA ALA A 291 38.61 -10.36 34.68
C ALA A 291 38.44 -10.81 36.14
N GLU A 292 37.21 -11.09 36.57
CA GLU A 292 36.93 -11.63 37.91
C GLU A 292 37.51 -13.02 38.11
N LEU A 293 37.36 -13.92 37.11
CA LEU A 293 37.97 -15.26 37.16
C LEU A 293 39.51 -15.18 37.24
N VAL A 294 40.14 -14.32 36.47
CA VAL A 294 41.58 -14.12 36.53
C VAL A 294 42.02 -13.61 37.92
N ARG A 295 41.32 -12.60 38.46
CA ARG A 295 41.63 -12.08 39.80
C ARG A 295 41.47 -13.14 40.89
N SER A 296 40.43 -13.93 40.83
CA SER A 296 40.18 -15.03 41.74
C SER A 296 41.24 -16.12 41.64
N ALA A 297 41.70 -16.44 40.43
CA ALA A 297 42.77 -17.42 40.21
C ALA A 297 44.17 -16.95 40.64
N GLN A 298 44.37 -15.64 40.85
CA GLN A 298 45.66 -15.07 41.28
C GLN A 298 45.87 -15.04 42.79
N LYS A 299 44.81 -15.18 43.55
CA LYS A 299 44.85 -15.07 45.00
C LYS A 299 44.76 -16.41 45.68
N ASP A 300 45.34 -16.55 46.88
CA ASP A 300 45.12 -17.65 47.80
C ASP A 300 43.72 -17.55 48.39
N ALA A 301 42.95 -18.60 48.23
CA ALA A 301 41.53 -18.62 48.63
C ALA A 301 41.29 -18.43 50.10
N LEU A 302 42.26 -18.80 50.94
CA LEU A 302 42.16 -18.70 52.39
C LEU A 302 42.50 -17.31 52.91
N THR A 303 43.68 -16.78 52.46
CA THR A 303 44.29 -15.58 53.05
C THR A 303 44.05 -14.31 52.19
N GLY A 304 43.68 -14.51 50.92
CA GLY A 304 43.41 -13.43 49.97
C GLY A 304 44.67 -12.62 49.56
N VAL A 305 45.89 -13.07 49.92
CA VAL A 305 47.14 -12.60 49.32
C VAL A 305 47.38 -13.30 47.99
N TYR A 306 48.46 -13.00 47.28
CA TYR A 306 48.79 -13.76 46.05
C TYR A 306 49.07 -15.22 46.37
N ASN A 307 48.58 -16.13 45.49
CA ASN A 307 48.93 -17.54 45.57
C ASN A 307 50.37 -17.76 45.10
N ARG A 308 50.92 -18.94 45.32
CA ARG A 308 52.30 -19.27 44.97
C ARG A 308 52.69 -18.92 43.53
N GLU A 309 51.83 -19.35 42.58
CA GLU A 309 52.11 -19.16 41.15
C GLU A 309 52.13 -17.66 40.76
N ASN A 310 51.17 -16.90 41.25
CA ASN A 310 51.10 -15.48 40.91
C ASN A 310 52.18 -14.63 41.66
N THR A 311 52.48 -15.00 42.90
CA THR A 311 53.60 -14.41 43.65
C THR A 311 54.89 -14.52 42.87
N GLN A 312 55.22 -15.70 42.35
CA GLN A 312 56.43 -15.89 41.57
C GLN A 312 56.39 -15.08 40.26
N LYS A 313 55.26 -15.09 39.54
CA LYS A 313 55.13 -14.33 38.30
C LYS A 313 55.30 -12.82 38.49
N VAL A 314 54.71 -12.26 39.57
CA VAL A 314 54.82 -10.82 39.84
C VAL A 314 56.23 -10.44 40.28
N ILE A 315 56.83 -11.24 41.16
CA ILE A 315 58.24 -11.05 41.60
C ILE A 315 59.17 -11.11 40.39
N ASP A 316 59.04 -12.12 39.54
CA ASP A 316 59.84 -12.26 38.31
C ASP A 316 59.66 -11.06 37.36
N ALA A 317 58.47 -10.50 37.24
CA ALA A 317 58.19 -9.34 36.42
C ALA A 317 58.90 -8.09 37.00
N ILE A 318 58.81 -7.85 38.30
CA ILE A 318 59.49 -6.72 38.99
C ILE A 318 61.00 -6.81 38.85
N LEU A 319 61.56 -8.00 39.05
CA LEU A 319 63.00 -8.21 38.96
C LEU A 319 63.58 -8.13 37.52
N ARG A 320 62.73 -8.36 36.50
CA ARG A 320 63.13 -8.20 35.09
C ARG A 320 63.01 -6.78 34.59
N GLU A 321 62.16 -5.95 35.18
CA GLU A 321 62.17 -4.53 34.91
C GLU A 321 63.49 -3.96 35.35
N LYS A 322 64.29 -3.34 34.46
CA LYS A 322 65.50 -2.63 34.79
C LYS A 322 65.14 -1.41 35.63
N ALA A 323 65.03 -1.61 36.94
CA ALA A 323 64.77 -0.53 37.84
C ALA A 323 65.94 0.44 37.85
N PRO A 324 65.70 1.75 37.67
CA PRO A 324 66.74 2.75 37.99
C PRO A 324 66.97 2.72 39.49
N GLU A 325 68.20 2.38 39.90
CA GLU A 325 68.77 2.55 41.23
C GLU A 325 67.79 2.43 42.43
N GLY A 326 67.30 1.19 42.70
CA GLY A 326 66.47 0.89 43.87
C GLY A 326 66.84 -0.46 44.47
N PHE A 327 66.70 -0.59 45.76
CA PHE A 327 66.84 -1.86 46.48
C PHE A 327 65.45 -2.48 46.70
N HIS A 328 65.27 -3.74 46.37
CA HIS A 328 64.14 -4.48 46.76
C HIS A 328 64.46 -5.30 48.02
N GLY A 329 63.56 -5.26 48.99
CA GLY A 329 63.64 -6.11 50.18
C GLY A 329 62.84 -7.36 49.95
N PHE A 330 63.44 -8.51 50.09
CA PHE A 330 62.75 -9.80 49.98
C PHE A 330 62.73 -10.44 51.35
N LEU A 331 61.53 -10.74 51.82
CA LEU A 331 61.24 -11.39 53.11
C LEU A 331 60.52 -12.71 52.94
N ILE A 332 60.92 -13.74 53.66
CA ILE A 332 60.20 -14.99 53.79
C ILE A 332 59.83 -15.08 55.25
N LEU A 333 58.54 -15.34 55.50
CA LEU A 333 57.95 -15.53 56.79
C LEU A 333 57.42 -16.95 56.90
N ASP A 334 57.76 -17.61 58.00
CA ASP A 334 57.24 -18.93 58.36
C ASP A 334 56.66 -18.85 59.79
N MET A 335 55.53 -19.54 60.03
CA MET A 335 54.90 -19.50 61.36
C MET A 335 55.46 -20.57 62.27
N ASP A 336 56.20 -20.10 63.30
CA ASP A 336 56.72 -20.99 64.32
C ASP A 336 55.62 -21.80 65.01
N HIS A 337 55.80 -23.12 65.10
CA HIS A 337 54.87 -24.05 65.76
C HIS A 337 53.46 -24.13 65.20
N PHE A 338 53.23 -23.72 63.91
CA PHE A 338 51.93 -23.74 63.28
C PHE A 338 51.23 -25.13 63.30
N LYS A 339 52.01 -26.18 63.24
CA LYS A 339 51.53 -27.56 63.35
C LYS A 339 50.92 -27.81 64.77
N GLU A 340 51.52 -27.30 65.83
CA GLU A 340 50.98 -27.42 67.19
C GLU A 340 49.65 -26.70 67.34
N VAL A 341 49.50 -25.54 66.70
CA VAL A 341 48.22 -24.80 66.63
C VAL A 341 47.15 -25.68 66.00
N ASN A 342 47.43 -26.35 64.88
CA ASN A 342 46.50 -27.26 64.23
C ASN A 342 46.21 -28.49 65.10
N ASP A 343 47.20 -29.09 65.75
CA ASP A 343 47.08 -30.31 66.56
C ASP A 343 46.28 -30.06 67.86
N VAL A 344 46.46 -28.88 68.49
CA VAL A 344 45.79 -28.51 69.72
C VAL A 344 44.43 -27.90 69.55
N TYR A 345 44.27 -27.02 68.53
CA TYR A 345 43.04 -26.19 68.34
C TYR A 345 42.24 -26.53 67.11
N GLY A 346 42.72 -27.50 66.33
CA GLY A 346 42.09 -27.96 65.10
C GLY A 346 42.37 -27.06 63.86
N HIS A 347 42.21 -27.65 62.70
CA HIS A 347 42.52 -26.98 61.42
C HIS A 347 41.68 -25.70 61.15
N VAL A 348 40.46 -25.61 61.68
CA VAL A 348 39.63 -24.38 61.56
C VAL A 348 40.29 -23.19 62.26
N MET A 349 40.92 -23.42 63.41
CA MET A 349 41.64 -22.38 64.12
C MET A 349 42.94 -22.00 63.38
N GLY A 350 43.67 -22.99 62.85
CA GLY A 350 44.82 -22.72 61.99
C GLY A 350 44.48 -21.88 60.75
N ASP A 351 43.36 -22.22 60.09
CA ASP A 351 42.83 -21.43 58.96
C ASP A 351 42.53 -19.97 59.36
N ASN A 352 41.95 -19.77 60.56
CA ASN A 352 41.66 -18.43 61.06
C ASN A 352 42.94 -17.65 61.33
N VAL A 353 43.96 -18.27 61.88
CA VAL A 353 45.26 -17.66 62.12
C VAL A 353 45.95 -17.24 60.80
N LEU A 354 45.89 -18.09 59.77
CA LEU A 354 46.39 -17.77 58.45
C LEU A 354 45.65 -16.61 57.80
N LYS A 355 44.31 -16.57 57.92
CA LYS A 355 43.48 -15.43 57.46
C LYS A 355 43.86 -14.13 58.16
N MET A 356 44.03 -14.18 59.49
CA MET A 356 44.43 -13.01 60.27
C MET A 356 45.83 -12.51 59.84
N LEU A 357 46.77 -13.41 59.66
CA LEU A 357 48.14 -13.05 59.20
C LEU A 357 48.09 -12.43 57.80
N GLY A 358 47.35 -13.04 56.88
CA GLY A 358 47.21 -12.49 55.54
C GLY A 358 46.56 -11.11 55.53
N GLY A 359 45.57 -10.86 56.40
CA GLY A 359 44.97 -9.55 56.65
C GLY A 359 45.97 -8.55 57.21
N PHE A 360 46.66 -8.95 58.27
CA PHE A 360 47.67 -8.14 58.93
C PHE A 360 48.81 -7.72 58.00
N LEU A 361 49.33 -8.64 57.18
CA LEU A 361 50.39 -8.33 56.23
C LEU A 361 49.88 -7.29 55.18
N LYS A 362 48.65 -7.38 54.72
CA LYS A 362 48.08 -6.39 53.81
C LYS A 362 47.95 -4.99 54.43
N GLU A 363 47.73 -4.89 55.73
CA GLU A 363 47.63 -3.59 56.40
C GLU A 363 48.98 -2.98 56.71
N GLN A 364 50.02 -3.82 56.93
CA GLN A 364 51.36 -3.34 57.33
C GLN A 364 52.25 -2.94 56.13
N PHE A 365 52.03 -3.55 54.98
CA PHE A 365 52.82 -3.30 53.77
C PHE A 365 52.01 -2.43 52.77
N ARG A 366 52.74 -1.77 51.88
CA ARG A 366 52.16 -0.86 50.91
C ARG A 366 51.38 -1.65 49.82
N GLU A 367 50.44 -1.02 49.17
CA GLU A 367 49.67 -1.60 48.07
C GLU A 367 50.52 -2.09 46.89
N GLN A 368 51.69 -1.46 46.68
CA GLN A 368 52.65 -1.83 45.64
C GLN A 368 53.56 -3.00 46.04
N ASP A 369 53.64 -3.35 47.32
CA ASP A 369 54.42 -4.49 47.81
C ASP A 369 53.75 -5.80 47.51
N VAL A 370 54.48 -6.80 47.04
CA VAL A 370 53.97 -8.11 46.71
C VAL A 370 53.91 -8.96 47.94
N ILE A 371 52.71 -9.36 48.34
CA ILE A 371 52.48 -10.28 49.45
C ILE A 371 51.87 -11.56 48.90
N GLY A 372 52.55 -12.67 49.10
CA GLY A 372 52.09 -13.98 48.62
C GLY A 372 52.23 -15.09 49.64
N ARG A 373 51.37 -16.11 49.55
CA ARG A 373 51.51 -17.36 50.29
C ARG A 373 52.02 -18.45 49.36
N ILE A 374 53.21 -18.99 49.71
CA ILE A 374 53.93 -19.96 48.87
C ILE A 374 53.81 -21.42 49.37
N GLY A 375 53.46 -21.61 50.61
CA GLY A 375 53.32 -22.91 51.28
C GLY A 375 52.19 -22.91 52.30
N GLY A 376 52.11 -23.93 53.14
CA GLY A 376 51.07 -24.09 54.17
C GLY A 376 50.97 -22.87 55.09
N ASP A 377 52.09 -22.48 55.68
CA ASP A 377 52.29 -21.40 56.66
C ASP A 377 53.37 -20.38 56.23
N GLU A 378 53.87 -20.54 55.00
CA GLU A 378 54.94 -19.70 54.46
C GLU A 378 54.37 -18.52 53.61
N PHE A 379 54.82 -17.31 53.96
CA PHE A 379 54.51 -16.06 53.23
C PHE A 379 55.77 -15.41 52.71
N VAL A 380 55.62 -14.75 51.56
CA VAL A 380 56.69 -14.00 50.91
C VAL A 380 56.24 -12.57 50.71
N ILE A 381 57.15 -11.62 50.93
CA ILE A 381 56.92 -10.19 50.70
C ILE A 381 58.10 -9.62 49.88
N LEU A 382 57.82 -8.84 48.87
CA LEU A 382 58.80 -8.11 48.08
C LEU A 382 58.41 -6.65 47.96
#